data_0c7f13e56cf0c5097e749cd446ad36cc
#
_entry.id   0c7f13e56cf0c5097e749cd446ad36cc
#
_cell.length_a   1.000
_cell.length_b   1.000
_cell.length_c   1.000
_cell.angle_alpha   90.00
_cell.angle_beta   90.00
_cell.angle_gamma   90.00
#
_symmetry.space_group_name_H-M   'P 1'
#
loop_
_entity.id
_entity.type
_entity.pdbx_description
1 polymer ?
#
loop_
_entity_poly.entity_id
_entity_poly.type
_entity_poly.pdbx_seq_one_letter_code
_entity_poly.pdbx_strand_id
1 'polypeptide(L)'
;MNLTGSIDLMRLEGVGFKTIKGETCAKRCLVIPVEDNEIFISKDENLRAKAAYYSMGVYQRQSVSEHGATHYAKPVVSKKFADAFPEIAERRRKTYLGDFKPYVFEGGDAANKVQAEVVERDENDDLPC
;
A
#
# COMPACT_ATOMS: atom_id res chain seq x y z
N MET A 1 8.89 13.16 15.16
CA MET A 1 9.21 11.72 15.26
C MET A 1 9.01 11.06 13.89
N ASN A 2 9.96 10.31 13.46
CA ASN A 2 9.86 9.55 12.22
C ASN A 2 9.45 8.11 12.54
N LEU A 3 8.58 7.57 11.70
CA LEU A 3 8.12 6.19 11.83
C LEU A 3 8.53 5.40 10.60
N THR A 4 8.86 4.14 10.80
CA THR A 4 9.07 3.20 9.70
C THR A 4 8.21 1.96 9.94
N GLY A 5 7.80 1.32 8.88
CA GLY A 5 6.98 0.13 8.99
C GLY A 5 6.66 -0.43 7.63
N SER A 6 5.82 -1.43 7.64
CA SER A 6 5.36 -2.07 6.41
C SER A 6 3.89 -2.43 6.53
N ILE A 7 3.23 -2.49 5.40
CA ILE A 7 1.87 -3.00 5.31
C ILE A 7 1.87 -4.25 4.45
N ASP A 8 0.97 -5.15 4.78
CA ASP A 8 0.78 -6.40 4.04
C ASP A 8 -0.27 -6.18 2.96
N LEU A 9 0.15 -6.08 1.70
CA LEU A 9 -0.75 -5.83 0.59
C LEU A 9 -1.72 -6.99 0.34
N MET A 10 -1.39 -8.18 0.83
CA MET A 10 -2.31 -9.32 0.73
C MET A 10 -3.53 -9.18 1.63
N ARG A 11 -3.53 -8.23 2.56
CA ARG A 11 -4.67 -7.94 3.42
C ARG A 11 -5.74 -7.09 2.73
N LEU A 12 -5.43 -6.53 1.57
CA LEU A 12 -6.43 -5.81 0.79
C LEU A 12 -7.44 -6.78 0.19
N GLU A 13 -8.63 -6.27 -0.14
CA GLU A 13 -9.71 -7.12 -0.65
C GLU A 13 -9.41 -7.67 -2.04
N GLY A 14 -9.59 -8.98 -2.21
CA GLY A 14 -9.50 -9.63 -3.52
C GLY A 14 -8.15 -9.65 -4.18
N VAL A 15 -7.07 -9.42 -3.42
CA VAL A 15 -5.72 -9.37 -3.97
C VAL A 15 -5.24 -10.75 -4.38
N GLY A 16 -4.56 -10.80 -5.50
CA GLY A 16 -3.95 -12.03 -6.00
C GLY A 16 -2.75 -11.74 -6.85
N PHE A 17 -2.10 -12.79 -7.32
CA PHE A 17 -0.96 -12.68 -8.21
C PHE A 17 -1.34 -13.07 -9.63
N LYS A 18 -0.71 -12.42 -10.58
CA LYS A 18 -0.88 -12.74 -11.99
C LYS A 18 0.47 -12.55 -12.70
N THR A 19 0.81 -13.47 -13.57
CA THR A 19 2.00 -13.32 -14.40
C THR A 19 1.60 -12.61 -15.69
N ILE A 20 2.22 -11.50 -15.97
CA ILE A 20 1.99 -10.71 -17.17
C ILE A 20 3.17 -10.93 -18.11
N LYS A 21 2.87 -11.40 -19.33
CA LYS A 21 3.88 -11.71 -20.33
C LYS A 21 4.03 -10.54 -21.31
N GLY A 22 5.27 -10.06 -21.45
CA GLY A 22 5.64 -9.16 -22.53
C GLY A 22 6.26 -9.95 -23.69
N GLU A 23 6.79 -9.24 -24.67
CA GLU A 23 7.42 -9.88 -25.82
C GLU A 23 8.68 -10.66 -25.48
N THR A 24 9.45 -10.18 -24.53
CA THR A 24 10.77 -10.73 -24.22
C THR A 24 10.87 -11.26 -22.78
N CYS A 25 9.88 -11.01 -21.94
CA CYS A 25 9.94 -11.49 -20.56
C CYS A 25 8.55 -11.63 -19.97
N ALA A 26 8.50 -12.24 -18.78
CA ALA A 26 7.28 -12.35 -17.98
C ALA A 26 7.56 -11.84 -16.58
N LYS A 27 6.59 -11.13 -15.99
CA LYS A 27 6.71 -10.62 -14.62
C LYS A 27 5.51 -11.03 -13.80
N ARG A 28 5.79 -11.44 -12.58
CA ARG A 28 4.76 -11.73 -11.60
C ARG A 28 4.26 -10.40 -11.01
N CYS A 29 2.97 -10.18 -11.12
CA CYS A 29 2.35 -8.93 -10.69
C CYS A 29 1.36 -9.17 -9.58
N LEU A 30 1.27 -8.21 -8.67
CA LEU A 30 0.23 -8.19 -7.67
C LEU A 30 -0.97 -7.44 -8.24
N VAL A 31 -2.14 -8.06 -8.19
CA VAL A 31 -3.36 -7.49 -8.73
C VAL A 31 -4.29 -7.12 -7.58
N ILE A 32 -4.71 -5.86 -7.56
CA ILE A 32 -5.52 -5.31 -6.47
C ILE A 32 -6.82 -4.75 -7.09
N PRO A 33 -7.99 -5.28 -6.70
CA PRO A 33 -9.25 -4.72 -7.17
C PRO A 33 -9.42 -3.26 -6.73
N VAL A 34 -9.71 -2.39 -7.68
CA VAL A 34 -9.78 -0.95 -7.45
C VAL A 34 -10.99 -0.59 -6.61
N GLU A 35 -12.17 -1.05 -7.04
CA GLU A 35 -13.43 -0.65 -6.43
C GLU A 35 -13.61 -1.23 -5.02
N ASP A 36 -13.24 -2.49 -4.82
CA ASP A 36 -13.42 -3.16 -3.54
C ASP A 36 -12.55 -2.57 -2.42
N ASN A 37 -11.49 -1.87 -2.79
CA ASN A 37 -10.55 -1.26 -1.85
C ASN A 37 -10.65 0.26 -1.80
N GLU A 38 -11.61 0.84 -2.47
CA GLU A 38 -11.79 2.29 -2.58
C GLU A 38 -10.50 2.99 -3.05
N ILE A 39 -9.85 2.39 -4.04
CA ILE A 39 -8.66 3.01 -4.62
C ILE A 39 -9.11 4.12 -5.58
N PHE A 40 -8.61 5.32 -5.32
CA PHE A 40 -8.91 6.47 -6.16
C PHE A 40 -7.88 6.58 -7.27
N ILE A 41 -8.35 6.52 -8.51
CA ILE A 41 -7.48 6.64 -9.68
C ILE A 41 -7.55 8.08 -10.18
N SER A 42 -6.42 8.76 -10.13
CA SER A 42 -6.26 10.09 -10.71
C SER A 42 -5.87 9.94 -12.17
N LYS A 43 -6.42 10.79 -13.01
CA LYS A 43 -6.17 10.75 -14.47
C LYS A 43 -5.54 12.04 -14.95
N ASP A 44 -4.72 11.93 -15.99
CA ASP A 44 -4.13 13.08 -16.65
C ASP A 44 -5.08 13.67 -17.72
N GLU A 45 -4.59 14.66 -18.47
CA GLU A 45 -5.36 15.32 -19.52
C GLU A 45 -5.84 14.37 -20.60
N ASN A 46 -5.11 13.29 -20.84
CA ASN A 46 -5.43 12.29 -21.86
C ASN A 46 -6.26 11.12 -21.31
N LEU A 47 -6.82 11.26 -20.11
CA LEU A 47 -7.62 10.25 -19.42
C LEU A 47 -6.84 8.97 -19.10
N ARG A 48 -5.52 9.07 -19.03
CA ARG A 48 -4.66 7.98 -18.60
C ARG A 48 -4.50 8.00 -17.08
N ALA A 49 -4.44 6.84 -16.48
CA ALA A 49 -4.20 6.75 -15.05
C ALA A 49 -2.85 7.36 -14.70
N LYS A 50 -2.87 8.34 -13.80
CA LYS A 50 -1.69 9.07 -13.36
C LYS A 50 -1.25 8.61 -11.98
N ALA A 51 -2.19 8.31 -11.11
CA ALA A 51 -1.91 7.87 -9.75
C ALA A 51 -3.06 7.02 -9.24
N ALA A 52 -2.74 6.13 -8.31
CA ALA A 52 -3.71 5.31 -7.62
C ALA A 52 -3.50 5.49 -6.12
N TYR A 53 -4.49 6.04 -5.44
CA TYR A 53 -4.40 6.34 -4.01
C TYR A 53 -5.22 5.36 -3.20
N TYR A 54 -4.60 4.81 -2.18
CA TYR A 54 -5.25 3.98 -1.19
C TYR A 54 -5.24 4.71 0.15
N SER A 55 -6.41 4.91 0.75
CA SER A 55 -6.52 5.64 2.01
C SER A 55 -6.42 4.69 3.19
N MET A 56 -5.53 5.01 4.11
CA MET A 56 -5.36 4.26 5.35
C MET A 56 -5.19 5.22 6.52
N GLY A 57 -5.61 4.76 7.69
CA GLY A 57 -5.37 5.49 8.93
C GLY A 57 -4.21 4.85 9.67
N VAL A 58 -3.39 5.68 10.30
CA VAL A 58 -2.30 5.22 11.16
C VAL A 58 -2.64 5.65 12.58
N TYR A 59 -2.73 4.68 13.47
CA TYR A 59 -3.22 4.90 14.84
C TYR A 59 -2.16 4.53 15.84
N GLN A 60 -2.10 5.29 16.93
CA GLN A 60 -1.19 4.97 18.01
C GLN A 60 -1.70 3.78 18.81
N ARG A 61 -0.82 2.85 19.11
CA ARG A 61 -1.16 1.69 19.93
C ARG A 61 -1.26 2.09 21.39
N GLN A 62 -2.10 1.39 22.15
CA GLN A 62 -2.23 1.63 23.59
C GLN A 62 -0.98 1.15 24.32
N SER A 63 -0.33 0.11 23.82
CA SER A 63 0.92 -0.38 24.38
C SER A 63 1.85 -0.79 23.25
N VAL A 64 3.15 -0.69 23.51
CA VAL A 64 4.17 -1.05 22.53
C VAL A 64 4.16 -2.57 22.34
N SER A 65 4.24 -3.02 21.09
CA SER A 65 4.26 -4.46 20.79
C SER A 65 5.61 -5.09 21.14
N GLU A 66 5.66 -6.43 21.10
CA GLU A 66 6.90 -7.16 21.34
C GLU A 66 8.04 -6.75 20.43
N HIS A 67 7.71 -6.29 19.23
CA HIS A 67 8.69 -5.88 18.23
C HIS A 67 8.93 -4.37 18.22
N GLY A 68 8.42 -3.67 19.22
CA GLY A 68 8.64 -2.23 19.35
C GLY A 68 7.68 -1.36 18.54
N ALA A 69 6.63 -1.93 17.99
CA ALA A 69 5.65 -1.16 17.23
C ALA A 69 4.84 -0.24 18.16
N THR A 70 4.76 1.04 17.77
CA THR A 70 4.02 2.05 18.50
C THR A 70 2.73 2.45 17.78
N HIS A 71 2.64 2.17 16.49
CA HIS A 71 1.50 2.53 15.65
C HIS A 71 1.11 1.36 14.76
N TYR A 72 -0.10 1.41 14.25
CA TYR A 72 -0.59 0.42 13.30
C TYR A 72 -1.45 1.10 12.23
N ALA A 73 -1.58 0.45 11.08
CA ALA A 73 -2.36 0.98 9.97
C ALA A 73 -3.59 0.11 9.71
N LYS A 74 -4.69 0.77 9.39
CA LYS A 74 -5.94 0.12 9.00
C LYS A 74 -6.53 0.82 7.79
N PRO A 75 -7.33 0.11 6.96
CA PRO A 75 -8.04 0.75 5.87
C PRO A 75 -9.01 1.82 6.37
N VAL A 76 -9.14 2.90 5.61
CA VAL A 76 -10.21 3.86 5.81
C VAL A 76 -11.39 3.44 4.94
N VAL A 77 -12.57 3.31 5.56
CA VAL A 77 -13.79 2.89 4.87
C VAL A 77 -14.76 4.06 4.88
N SER A 78 -15.16 4.55 3.69
CA SER A 78 -16.10 5.64 3.60
C SER A 78 -17.53 5.17 3.92
N LYS A 79 -18.36 6.10 4.35
CA LYS A 79 -19.76 5.80 4.62
C LYS A 79 -20.49 5.36 3.34
N LYS A 80 -20.19 6.01 2.23
CA LYS A 80 -20.79 5.68 0.94
C LYS A 80 -20.49 4.24 0.55
N PHE A 81 -19.25 3.80 0.72
CA PHE A 81 -18.85 2.43 0.42
C PHE A 81 -19.53 1.45 1.38
N ALA A 82 -19.58 1.77 2.67
CA ALA A 82 -20.21 0.90 3.66
C ALA A 82 -21.70 0.72 3.40
N ASP A 83 -22.37 1.76 2.93
CA ASP A 83 -23.80 1.69 2.60
C ASP A 83 -24.03 0.83 1.35
N ALA A 84 -23.14 0.90 0.38
CA ALA A 84 -23.26 0.12 -0.86
C ALA A 84 -22.79 -1.32 -0.71
N PHE A 85 -21.74 -1.56 0.08
CA PHE A 85 -21.10 -2.87 0.24
C PHE A 85 -20.84 -3.18 1.70
N PRO A 86 -21.87 -3.41 2.50
CA PRO A 86 -21.70 -3.53 3.96
C PRO A 86 -20.84 -4.71 4.38
N GLU A 87 -20.87 -5.82 3.65
CA GLU A 87 -20.08 -6.99 3.99
C GLU A 87 -18.58 -6.75 3.77
N ILE A 88 -18.24 -6.16 2.65
CA ILE A 88 -16.82 -5.82 2.34
C ILE A 88 -16.33 -4.75 3.31
N ALA A 89 -17.18 -3.76 3.60
CA ALA A 89 -16.84 -2.70 4.53
C ALA A 89 -16.53 -3.25 5.91
N GLU A 90 -17.33 -4.21 6.39
CA GLU A 90 -17.08 -4.82 7.69
C GLU A 90 -15.75 -5.56 7.73
N ARG A 91 -15.44 -6.35 6.69
CA ARG A 91 -14.14 -7.02 6.62
C ARG A 91 -12.99 -6.04 6.61
N ARG A 92 -13.11 -4.97 5.83
CA ARG A 92 -12.07 -3.94 5.75
C ARG A 92 -11.85 -3.23 7.08
N ARG A 93 -12.92 -2.95 7.82
CA ARG A 93 -12.81 -2.31 9.14
C ARG A 93 -12.10 -3.19 10.15
N LYS A 94 -12.18 -4.51 10.01
CA LYS A 94 -11.51 -5.46 10.89
C LYS A 94 -10.09 -5.78 10.44
N THR A 95 -9.71 -5.33 9.25
CA THR A 95 -8.41 -5.64 8.67
C THR A 95 -7.32 -4.80 9.35
N TYR A 96 -6.23 -5.46 9.62
CA TYR A 96 -5.02 -4.87 10.18
C TYR A 96 -3.94 -4.96 9.08
N LEU A 97 -3.44 -3.80 8.65
CA LEU A 97 -2.53 -3.75 7.51
C LEU A 97 -1.08 -3.95 7.89
N GLY A 98 -0.66 -3.42 9.04
CA GLY A 98 0.73 -3.55 9.44
C GLY A 98 1.08 -2.62 10.58
N ASP A 99 2.34 -2.71 11.00
CA ASP A 99 2.87 -2.00 12.15
C ASP A 99 3.91 -0.98 11.76
N PHE A 100 4.01 0.05 12.59
CA PHE A 100 5.01 1.10 12.47
C PHE A 100 5.70 1.30 13.80
N LYS A 101 6.98 1.63 13.76
CA LYS A 101 7.78 1.89 14.94
C LYS A 101 8.62 3.15 14.75
N PRO A 102 9.06 3.78 15.84
CA PRO A 102 9.93 4.94 15.70
C PRO A 102 11.19 4.58 14.95
N TYR A 103 11.58 5.47 14.09
CA TYR A 103 12.79 5.33 13.29
C TYR A 103 13.78 6.37 13.75
N VAL A 104 14.93 5.91 14.23
CA VAL A 104 16.03 6.77 14.61
C VAL A 104 17.10 6.67 13.54
N PHE A 105 17.42 7.81 12.97
CA PHE A 105 18.37 7.88 11.89
C PHE A 105 19.79 7.90 12.45
N GLU A 106 20.40 6.72 12.56
CA GLU A 106 21.80 6.61 12.92
C GLU A 106 22.59 6.20 11.69
N GLY A 107 23.56 7.01 11.31
CA GLY A 107 24.42 6.69 10.17
C GLY A 107 23.72 6.73 8.82
N GLY A 108 22.89 7.67 8.63
CA GLY A 108 22.01 8.02 7.54
C GLY A 108 22.20 7.47 6.14
N ASP A 109 23.36 7.03 5.80
CA ASP A 109 23.68 6.67 4.42
C ASP A 109 22.92 5.45 3.93
N ALA A 110 22.66 4.48 4.81
CA ALA A 110 21.95 3.27 4.43
C ALA A 110 20.49 3.56 4.09
N ALA A 111 19.82 4.39 4.90
CA ALA A 111 18.44 4.76 4.63
C ALA A 111 18.32 5.59 3.38
N ASN A 112 19.25 6.49 3.15
CA ASN A 112 19.25 7.31 1.94
C ASN A 112 19.48 6.48 0.69
N LYS A 113 20.32 5.46 0.76
CA LYS A 113 20.54 4.57 -0.38
C LYS A 113 19.29 3.78 -0.73
N VAL A 114 18.57 3.30 0.25
CA VAL A 114 17.32 2.58 0.00
C VAL A 114 16.30 3.49 -0.67
N GLN A 115 16.16 4.72 -0.19
CA GLN A 115 15.25 5.68 -0.81
C GLN A 115 15.67 6.06 -2.22
N ALA A 116 16.97 6.20 -2.45
CA ALA A 116 17.49 6.52 -3.77
C ALA A 116 17.19 5.39 -4.76
N GLU A 117 17.35 4.14 -4.36
CA GLU A 117 17.03 3.02 -5.21
C GLU A 117 15.56 2.99 -5.62
N VAL A 118 14.67 3.33 -4.70
CA VAL A 118 13.24 3.38 -5.00
C VAL A 118 12.93 4.53 -5.95
N VAL A 119 13.54 5.69 -5.74
CA VAL A 119 13.31 6.88 -6.58
C VAL A 119 13.89 6.71 -7.97
N GLU A 120 15.01 6.01 -8.09
CA GLU A 120 15.68 5.80 -9.37
C GLU A 120 15.01 4.72 -10.23
N ARG A 121 13.93 4.15 -9.76
CA ARG A 121 13.20 3.18 -10.56
C ARG A 121 12.83 3.80 -11.91
N ASP A 122 13.29 3.15 -12.97
CA ASP A 122 13.02 3.61 -14.33
C ASP A 122 11.55 3.45 -14.66
N GLU A 123 10.98 4.42 -15.35
CA GLU A 123 9.61 4.35 -15.84
C GLU A 123 9.38 3.17 -16.76
N ASN A 124 10.43 2.69 -17.42
CA ASN A 124 10.37 1.54 -18.31
C ASN A 124 10.13 0.23 -17.56
N ASP A 125 10.32 0.23 -16.25
CA ASP A 125 10.04 -0.95 -15.42
C ASP A 125 8.55 -1.17 -15.17
N ASP A 126 7.71 -0.24 -15.56
CA ASP A 126 6.27 -0.33 -15.36
C ASP A 126 5.65 -1.48 -16.12
N LEU A 127 6.24 -1.87 -17.23
CA LEU A 127 5.72 -2.91 -18.08
C LEU A 127 6.66 -4.10 -18.14
N PRO A 128 6.10 -5.30 -18.28
CA PRO A 128 6.93 -6.49 -18.49
C PRO A 128 7.74 -6.30 -19.77
N CYS A 129 8.95 -5.97 -19.60
CA CYS A 129 9.91 -5.75 -20.67
C CYS A 129 9.40 -4.89 -21.81
#